data_37fe4087adc22ef0403324ad86ac64ae
#
_entry.id   37fe4087adc22ef0403324ad86ac64ae
#
_cell.length_a   1.000
_cell.length_b   1.000
_cell.length_c   1.000
_cell.angle_alpha   90.00
_cell.angle_beta   90.00
_cell.angle_gamma   90.00
#
_symmetry.space_group_name_H-M   'P 1'
#
loop_
_entity.id
_entity.type
_entity.pdbx_description
1 polymer ?
#
loop_
_entity_poly.entity_id
_entity_poly.type
_entity_poly.pdbx_seq_one_letter_code
_entity_poly.pdbx_strand_id
1 'polypeptide(L)'
;MDIADNATLLERAQTLEANGVFLGGPIRKFEPVGRNQLSILLRSGLNLDSKVLDVGCGCLRAGYWLINFLKPGSYFGIEPNTEMLKAGQDYIVTQPVIEEKGARFDTNANFDFHVFDAQFDFVIARSIWTHASSIQIEKMLDEFVATTTDNGVFVTSYKPTRWWEKQYAGTEWVGKSDTSDEGGIVRYRFSWIQQACAQRGLDVEQLENEYGQTWLRISKKKSA
;
A
#
# COMPACT_ATOMS: atom_id res chain seq x y z
N MET A 1 21.11 -17.46 -4.81
CA MET A 1 20.78 -18.46 -3.75
C MET A 1 19.36 -18.89 -4.04
N ASP A 2 19.20 -20.11 -4.57
CA ASP A 2 17.88 -20.60 -4.95
C ASP A 2 17.07 -20.86 -3.69
N ILE A 3 15.92 -20.20 -3.59
CA ILE A 3 14.95 -20.55 -2.55
C ILE A 3 14.33 -21.88 -2.95
N ALA A 4 14.32 -22.86 -2.03
CA ALA A 4 13.63 -24.11 -2.29
C ALA A 4 12.15 -23.80 -2.63
N ASP A 5 11.62 -24.39 -3.68
CA ASP A 5 10.23 -24.16 -4.17
C ASP A 5 9.18 -24.35 -3.06
N ASN A 6 9.51 -25.10 -2.01
CA ASN A 6 8.65 -25.37 -0.87
C ASN A 6 8.86 -24.45 0.36
N ALA A 7 9.68 -23.37 0.25
CA ALA A 7 9.91 -22.48 1.39
C ALA A 7 8.62 -21.73 1.76
N THR A 8 8.32 -21.69 3.04
CA THR A 8 7.21 -20.91 3.59
C THR A 8 7.45 -19.41 3.42
N LEU A 9 6.39 -18.60 3.47
CA LEU A 9 6.51 -17.13 3.40
C LEU A 9 7.42 -16.58 4.51
N LEU A 10 7.37 -17.18 5.70
CA LEU A 10 8.23 -16.78 6.81
C LEU A 10 9.71 -17.07 6.53
N GLU A 11 10.05 -18.24 6.01
CA GLU A 11 11.42 -18.59 5.64
C GLU A 11 11.95 -17.65 4.53
N ARG A 12 11.13 -17.34 3.54
CA ARG A 12 11.46 -16.36 2.50
C ARG A 12 11.75 -14.98 3.10
N ALA A 13 10.92 -14.50 4.01
CA ALA A 13 11.12 -13.23 4.68
C ALA A 13 12.37 -13.24 5.59
N GLN A 14 12.68 -14.34 6.27
CA GLN A 14 13.91 -14.52 7.04
C GLN A 14 15.16 -14.40 6.16
N THR A 15 15.11 -14.93 4.95
CA THR A 15 16.21 -14.77 3.97
C THR A 15 16.43 -13.31 3.61
N LEU A 16 15.35 -12.53 3.40
CA LEU A 16 15.46 -11.09 3.15
C LEU A 16 16.07 -10.34 4.33
N GLU A 17 15.60 -10.63 5.56
CA GLU A 17 16.12 -10.00 6.78
C GLU A 17 17.61 -10.32 6.97
N ALA A 18 18.03 -11.56 6.74
CA ALA A 18 19.43 -11.99 6.81
C ALA A 18 20.32 -11.30 5.77
N ASN A 19 19.76 -10.91 4.62
CA ASN A 19 20.42 -10.14 3.56
C ASN A 19 20.38 -8.62 3.80
N GLY A 20 19.86 -8.16 4.95
CA GLY A 20 19.80 -6.74 5.30
C GLY A 20 18.69 -5.95 4.61
N VAL A 21 17.74 -6.62 3.96
CA VAL A 21 16.59 -5.97 3.30
C VAL A 21 15.59 -5.52 4.35
N PHE A 22 15.17 -4.26 4.27
CA PHE A 22 14.13 -3.73 5.15
C PHE A 22 12.76 -4.32 4.79
N LEU A 23 12.09 -4.93 5.78
CA LEU A 23 10.81 -5.63 5.59
C LEU A 23 9.56 -4.76 5.87
N GLY A 24 9.73 -3.47 6.12
CA GLY A 24 8.64 -2.59 6.55
C GLY A 24 8.15 -2.87 7.96
N GLY A 25 9.01 -3.46 8.82
CA GLY A 25 8.76 -3.75 10.23
C GLY A 25 9.30 -5.12 10.68
N PRO A 26 9.12 -5.48 11.96
CA PRO A 26 9.66 -6.73 12.50
C PRO A 26 9.18 -7.97 11.75
N ILE A 27 10.09 -8.93 11.52
CA ILE A 27 9.83 -10.18 10.78
C ILE A 27 8.59 -10.94 11.27
N ARG A 28 8.35 -10.99 12.57
CA ARG A 28 7.17 -11.65 13.16
C ARG A 28 5.83 -11.06 12.71
N LYS A 29 5.84 -9.84 12.16
CA LYS A 29 4.66 -9.15 11.63
C LYS A 29 4.53 -9.27 10.10
N PHE A 30 5.53 -9.82 9.42
CA PHE A 30 5.55 -9.84 7.98
C PHE A 30 4.31 -10.53 7.40
N GLU A 31 4.12 -11.79 7.72
CA GLU A 31 2.98 -12.58 7.24
C GLU A 31 1.64 -12.08 7.81
N PRO A 32 1.45 -11.89 9.14
CA PRO A 32 0.16 -11.44 9.67
C PRO A 32 -0.31 -10.11 9.08
N VAL A 33 0.60 -9.16 8.92
CA VAL A 33 0.25 -7.84 8.35
C VAL A 33 -0.05 -7.93 6.87
N GLY A 34 0.69 -8.73 6.09
CA GLY A 34 0.38 -8.96 4.67
C GLY A 34 -0.98 -9.62 4.49
N ARG A 35 -1.27 -10.67 5.25
CA ARG A 35 -2.57 -11.36 5.23
C ARG A 35 -3.72 -10.44 5.66
N ASN A 36 -3.51 -9.56 6.64
CA ASN A 36 -4.53 -8.61 7.05
C ASN A 36 -4.86 -7.59 5.95
N GLN A 37 -3.89 -7.15 5.15
CA GLN A 37 -4.12 -6.28 4.01
C GLN A 37 -5.08 -6.93 2.99
N LEU A 38 -4.86 -8.20 2.63
CA LEU A 38 -5.81 -8.95 1.80
C LEU A 38 -7.19 -9.05 2.47
N SER A 39 -7.25 -9.35 3.78
CA SER A 39 -8.50 -9.48 4.52
C SER A 39 -9.32 -8.19 4.53
N ILE A 40 -8.69 -7.02 4.70
CA ILE A 40 -9.36 -5.72 4.65
C ILE A 40 -9.91 -5.43 3.25
N LEU A 41 -9.14 -5.73 2.21
CA LEU A 41 -9.60 -5.57 0.83
C LEU A 41 -10.78 -6.50 0.51
N LEU A 42 -10.74 -7.77 0.95
CA LEU A 42 -11.86 -8.71 0.78
C LEU A 42 -13.14 -8.19 1.46
N ARG A 43 -13.03 -7.68 2.69
CA ARG A 43 -14.16 -7.06 3.39
C ARG A 43 -14.65 -5.77 2.72
N SER A 44 -13.79 -5.12 1.93
CA SER A 44 -14.12 -3.93 1.14
C SER A 44 -14.71 -4.27 -0.23
N GLY A 45 -14.85 -5.56 -0.58
CA GLY A 45 -15.47 -6.02 -1.82
C GLY A 45 -14.49 -6.55 -2.88
N LEU A 46 -13.20 -6.71 -2.57
CA LEU A 46 -12.22 -7.31 -3.48
C LEU A 46 -12.67 -8.70 -3.93
N ASN A 47 -12.53 -8.97 -5.20
CA ASN A 47 -12.76 -10.29 -5.80
C ASN A 47 -11.65 -10.65 -6.79
N LEU A 48 -11.73 -11.84 -7.39
CA LEU A 48 -10.69 -12.37 -8.28
C LEU A 48 -10.46 -11.53 -9.55
N ASP A 49 -11.49 -10.81 -10.00
CA ASP A 49 -11.48 -10.01 -11.23
C ASP A 49 -11.03 -8.57 -10.99
N SER A 50 -10.91 -8.16 -9.72
CA SER A 50 -10.54 -6.80 -9.35
C SER A 50 -9.11 -6.46 -9.76
N LYS A 51 -8.91 -5.29 -10.36
CA LYS A 51 -7.58 -4.71 -10.59
C LYS A 51 -7.12 -3.92 -9.37
N VAL A 52 -5.95 -4.24 -8.84
CA VAL A 52 -5.41 -3.66 -7.61
C VAL A 52 -4.10 -2.92 -7.88
N LEU A 53 -4.02 -1.66 -7.42
CA LEU A 53 -2.79 -0.90 -7.33
C LEU A 53 -2.30 -0.88 -5.88
N ASP A 54 -1.10 -1.39 -5.63
CA ASP A 54 -0.41 -1.42 -4.34
C ASP A 54 0.66 -0.32 -4.31
N VAL A 55 0.36 0.78 -3.61
CA VAL A 55 1.23 1.97 -3.51
C VAL A 55 2.17 1.83 -2.32
N GLY A 56 3.47 1.81 -2.59
CA GLY A 56 4.50 1.45 -1.61
C GLY A 56 4.46 -0.05 -1.34
N CYS A 57 4.48 -0.87 -2.41
CA CYS A 57 4.37 -2.32 -2.30
C CYS A 57 5.58 -2.97 -1.60
N GLY A 58 6.68 -2.24 -1.43
CA GLY A 58 7.87 -2.67 -0.70
C GLY A 58 8.46 -3.97 -1.25
N CYS A 59 8.86 -4.86 -0.35
CA CYS A 59 9.30 -6.21 -0.70
C CYS A 59 8.13 -7.19 -0.91
N LEU A 60 6.99 -6.72 -1.41
CA LEU A 60 5.81 -7.51 -1.77
C LEU A 60 5.15 -8.27 -0.61
N ARG A 61 5.13 -7.69 0.58
CA ARG A 61 4.46 -8.30 1.74
C ARG A 61 2.96 -8.50 1.51
N ALA A 62 2.24 -7.49 0.99
CA ALA A 62 0.86 -7.63 0.53
C ALA A 62 0.81 -8.31 -0.83
N GLY A 63 1.76 -8.00 -1.70
CA GLY A 63 1.90 -8.53 -3.04
C GLY A 63 1.88 -10.07 -3.09
N TYR A 64 2.52 -10.75 -2.11
CA TYR A 64 2.44 -12.21 -2.01
C TYR A 64 1.01 -12.73 -2.00
N TRP A 65 0.15 -12.12 -1.20
CA TRP A 65 -1.24 -12.52 -1.07
C TRP A 65 -2.08 -12.08 -2.26
N LEU A 66 -1.90 -10.85 -2.72
CA LEU A 66 -2.70 -10.26 -3.79
C LEU A 66 -2.39 -10.89 -5.15
N ILE A 67 -1.12 -11.07 -5.51
CA ILE A 67 -0.71 -11.66 -6.79
C ILE A 67 -1.23 -13.10 -6.90
N ASN A 68 -1.12 -13.89 -5.82
CA ASN A 68 -1.65 -15.25 -5.83
C ASN A 68 -3.18 -15.32 -5.87
N PHE A 69 -3.86 -14.38 -5.21
CA PHE A 69 -5.33 -14.33 -5.18
C PHE A 69 -5.94 -13.86 -6.50
N LEU A 70 -5.40 -12.81 -7.10
CA LEU A 70 -5.98 -12.15 -8.26
C LEU A 70 -5.78 -12.95 -9.56
N LYS A 71 -6.65 -12.74 -10.54
CA LYS A 71 -6.43 -13.21 -11.91
C LYS A 71 -5.19 -12.59 -12.54
N PRO A 72 -4.57 -13.26 -13.53
CA PRO A 72 -3.44 -12.69 -14.26
C PRO A 72 -3.73 -11.30 -14.83
N GLY A 73 -2.73 -10.40 -14.78
CA GLY A 73 -2.83 -9.02 -15.26
C GLY A 73 -3.58 -8.05 -14.34
N SER A 74 -3.88 -8.46 -13.09
CA SER A 74 -4.73 -7.69 -12.17
C SER A 74 -3.97 -7.04 -11.00
N TYR A 75 -2.69 -7.31 -10.82
CA TYR A 75 -1.87 -6.68 -9.79
C TYR A 75 -0.87 -5.69 -10.38
N PHE A 76 -0.82 -4.50 -9.76
CA PHE A 76 0.09 -3.40 -10.11
C PHE A 76 0.72 -2.88 -8.83
N GLY A 77 2.04 -2.67 -8.82
CA GLY A 77 2.78 -2.21 -7.64
C GLY A 77 3.66 -1.00 -7.96
N ILE A 78 3.67 -0.01 -7.08
CA ILE A 78 4.61 1.12 -7.14
C ILE A 78 5.50 1.04 -5.90
N GLU A 79 6.83 1.03 -6.11
CA GLU A 79 7.83 1.07 -5.05
C GLU A 79 9.10 1.81 -5.51
N PRO A 80 9.37 3.01 -4.99
CA PRO A 80 10.56 3.79 -5.37
C PRO A 80 11.88 3.13 -4.98
N ASN A 81 11.90 2.33 -3.92
CA ASN A 81 13.10 1.59 -3.51
C ASN A 81 13.27 0.35 -4.39
N THR A 82 14.07 0.49 -5.43
CA THR A 82 14.31 -0.57 -6.43
C THR A 82 14.97 -1.83 -5.84
N GLU A 83 15.81 -1.68 -4.82
CA GLU A 83 16.45 -2.82 -4.14
C GLU A 83 15.42 -3.62 -3.33
N MET A 84 14.55 -2.93 -2.59
CA MET A 84 13.47 -3.56 -1.84
C MET A 84 12.48 -4.26 -2.78
N LEU A 85 12.08 -3.60 -3.86
CA LEU A 85 11.19 -4.19 -4.87
C LEU A 85 11.82 -5.44 -5.51
N LYS A 86 13.09 -5.33 -5.94
CA LYS A 86 13.81 -6.45 -6.52
C LYS A 86 13.91 -7.63 -5.54
N ALA A 87 14.23 -7.37 -4.29
CA ALA A 87 14.28 -8.42 -3.28
C ALA A 87 12.92 -9.12 -3.10
N GLY A 88 11.82 -8.36 -3.12
CA GLY A 88 10.46 -8.91 -3.12
C GLY A 88 10.17 -9.82 -4.31
N GLN A 89 10.59 -9.40 -5.49
CA GLN A 89 10.43 -10.15 -6.75
C GLN A 89 11.30 -11.42 -6.80
N ASP A 90 12.51 -11.36 -6.22
CA ASP A 90 13.42 -12.51 -6.24
C ASP A 90 13.07 -13.55 -5.17
N TYR A 91 12.58 -13.10 -3.99
CA TYR A 91 12.47 -13.96 -2.81
C TYR A 91 11.04 -14.18 -2.31
N ILE A 92 10.14 -13.20 -2.42
CA ILE A 92 8.79 -13.31 -1.84
C ILE A 92 7.81 -13.92 -2.82
N VAL A 93 7.69 -13.34 -4.03
CA VAL A 93 6.73 -13.81 -5.04
C VAL A 93 7.40 -14.72 -6.09
N THR A 94 8.66 -14.50 -6.38
CA THR A 94 9.48 -15.15 -7.40
C THR A 94 9.10 -14.79 -8.85
N GLN A 95 10.12 -14.74 -9.73
CA GLN A 95 9.93 -14.33 -11.13
C GLN A 95 8.95 -15.22 -11.91
N PRO A 96 8.98 -16.56 -11.77
CA PRO A 96 8.02 -17.40 -12.49
C PRO A 96 6.56 -17.08 -12.16
N VAL A 97 6.25 -16.78 -10.88
CA VAL A 97 4.89 -16.39 -10.46
C VAL A 97 4.52 -15.01 -10.98
N ILE A 98 5.46 -14.06 -10.96
CA ILE A 98 5.25 -12.70 -11.51
C ILE A 98 4.91 -12.77 -13.01
N GLU A 99 5.66 -13.57 -13.78
CA GLU A 99 5.44 -13.78 -15.21
C GLU A 99 4.10 -14.46 -15.48
N GLU A 100 3.80 -15.57 -14.78
CA GLU A 100 2.53 -16.29 -14.91
C GLU A 100 1.33 -15.38 -14.59
N LYS A 101 1.45 -14.59 -13.53
CA LYS A 101 0.41 -13.68 -13.08
C LYS A 101 0.39 -12.34 -13.83
N GLY A 102 1.39 -12.04 -14.65
CA GLY A 102 1.50 -10.79 -15.39
C GLY A 102 1.45 -9.57 -14.46
N ALA A 103 2.05 -9.67 -13.27
CA ALA A 103 2.12 -8.57 -12.32
C ALA A 103 3.04 -7.46 -12.85
N ARG A 104 2.60 -6.21 -12.74
CA ARG A 104 3.32 -5.05 -13.28
C ARG A 104 3.82 -4.15 -12.16
N PHE A 105 5.02 -3.58 -12.35
CA PHE A 105 5.66 -2.75 -11.35
C PHE A 105 6.22 -1.46 -11.97
N ASP A 106 6.22 -0.40 -11.16
CA ASP A 106 6.84 0.88 -11.48
C ASP A 106 7.60 1.43 -10.26
N THR A 107 8.60 2.28 -10.50
CA THR A 107 9.48 2.81 -9.45
C THR A 107 9.36 4.32 -9.27
N ASN A 108 8.28 4.94 -9.75
CA ASN A 108 8.09 6.38 -9.55
C ASN A 108 7.90 6.72 -8.06
N ALA A 109 8.46 7.88 -7.67
CA ALA A 109 8.37 8.41 -6.30
C ALA A 109 7.37 9.57 -6.18
N ASN A 110 6.63 9.90 -7.24
CA ASN A 110 5.74 11.05 -7.32
C ASN A 110 4.25 10.68 -7.26
N PHE A 111 3.94 9.42 -6.93
CA PHE A 111 2.57 8.90 -6.86
C PHE A 111 1.78 9.05 -8.17
N ASP A 112 2.44 8.87 -9.30
CA ASP A 112 1.81 8.83 -10.61
C ASP A 112 1.22 7.42 -10.85
N PHE A 113 -0.11 7.31 -10.85
CA PHE A 113 -0.81 6.05 -11.08
C PHE A 113 -1.09 5.80 -12.57
N HIS A 114 -0.97 6.86 -13.41
CA HIS A 114 -1.18 6.75 -14.86
C HIS A 114 -0.10 5.95 -15.58
N VAL A 115 1.06 5.71 -14.95
CA VAL A 115 2.19 4.95 -15.54
C VAL A 115 1.80 3.56 -16.05
N PHE A 116 0.70 3.01 -15.57
CA PHE A 116 0.22 1.68 -15.99
C PHE A 116 -0.76 1.70 -17.15
N ASP A 117 -1.31 2.86 -17.54
CA ASP A 117 -2.38 2.99 -18.53
C ASP A 117 -3.52 2.00 -18.25
N ALA A 118 -4.03 2.03 -17.03
CA ALA A 118 -5.05 1.12 -16.52
C ALA A 118 -6.02 1.84 -15.57
N GLN A 119 -7.24 1.32 -15.46
CA GLN A 119 -8.19 1.68 -14.40
C GLN A 119 -8.18 0.61 -13.32
N PHE A 120 -8.23 1.06 -12.06
CA PHE A 120 -8.19 0.19 -10.89
C PHE A 120 -9.54 0.11 -10.20
N ASP A 121 -9.87 -1.07 -9.65
CA ASP A 121 -11.01 -1.25 -8.76
C ASP A 121 -10.61 -0.97 -7.31
N PHE A 122 -9.37 -1.26 -6.96
CA PHE A 122 -8.82 -1.02 -5.64
C PHE A 122 -7.45 -0.35 -5.71
N VAL A 123 -7.24 0.62 -4.83
CA VAL A 123 -5.92 1.14 -4.49
C VAL A 123 -5.65 0.80 -3.02
N ILE A 124 -4.46 0.32 -2.70
CA ILE A 124 -4.04 0.12 -1.32
C ILE A 124 -2.73 0.87 -1.05
N ALA A 125 -2.63 1.53 0.12
CA ALA A 125 -1.42 2.24 0.55
C ALA A 125 -1.22 2.06 2.06
N ARG A 126 -0.55 0.99 2.47
CA ARG A 126 -0.32 0.73 3.89
C ARG A 126 0.94 1.42 4.38
N SER A 127 0.83 2.17 5.47
CA SER A 127 1.94 2.94 6.09
C SER A 127 2.53 4.04 5.20
N ILE A 128 1.90 4.41 4.10
CA ILE A 128 2.33 5.49 3.24
C ILE A 128 1.92 6.85 3.84
N TRP A 129 0.67 7.01 4.26
CA TRP A 129 0.19 8.26 4.86
C TRP A 129 0.78 8.55 6.25
N THR A 130 1.49 7.60 6.82
CA THR A 130 2.26 7.82 8.06
C THR A 130 3.61 8.51 7.83
N HIS A 131 3.97 8.76 6.57
CA HIS A 131 5.21 9.42 6.14
C HIS A 131 4.95 10.54 5.13
N ALA A 132 3.88 10.46 4.36
CA ALA A 132 3.54 11.41 3.32
C ALA A 132 3.10 12.76 3.89
N SER A 133 3.50 13.85 3.22
CA SER A 133 2.97 15.20 3.49
C SER A 133 1.50 15.32 3.06
N SER A 134 0.83 16.39 3.51
CA SER A 134 -0.55 16.68 3.06
C SER A 134 -0.66 16.80 1.54
N ILE A 135 0.32 17.43 0.89
CA ILE A 135 0.38 17.58 -0.57
C ILE A 135 0.46 16.22 -1.27
N GLN A 136 1.27 15.31 -0.73
CA GLN A 136 1.41 13.96 -1.28
C GLN A 136 0.14 13.12 -1.07
N ILE A 137 -0.53 13.26 0.08
CA ILE A 137 -1.82 12.61 0.33
C ILE A 137 -2.88 13.13 -0.64
N GLU A 138 -2.96 14.45 -0.83
CA GLU A 138 -3.88 15.08 -1.77
C GLU A 138 -3.60 14.62 -3.21
N LYS A 139 -2.32 14.52 -3.61
CA LYS A 139 -1.92 13.96 -4.91
C LYS A 139 -2.44 12.53 -5.07
N MET A 140 -2.25 11.65 -4.08
CA MET A 140 -2.77 10.27 -4.14
C MET A 140 -4.31 10.21 -4.25
N LEU A 141 -5.02 11.14 -3.60
CA LEU A 141 -6.48 11.25 -3.73
C LEU A 141 -6.90 11.70 -5.14
N ASP A 142 -6.17 12.65 -5.74
CA ASP A 142 -6.42 13.12 -7.11
C ASP A 142 -6.16 12.00 -8.12
N GLU A 143 -5.05 11.28 -7.99
CA GLU A 143 -4.72 10.11 -8.79
C GLU A 143 -5.77 8.99 -8.65
N PHE A 144 -6.23 8.73 -7.42
CA PHE A 144 -7.30 7.77 -7.18
C PHE A 144 -8.58 8.15 -7.95
N VAL A 145 -9.00 9.41 -7.90
CA VAL A 145 -10.18 9.87 -8.65
C VAL A 145 -10.01 9.66 -10.15
N ALA A 146 -8.82 9.96 -10.67
CA ALA A 146 -8.53 9.94 -12.10
C ALA A 146 -8.38 8.54 -12.68
N THR A 147 -7.79 7.60 -11.90
CA THR A 147 -7.36 6.29 -12.42
C THR A 147 -8.21 5.10 -11.96
N THR A 148 -9.25 5.33 -11.16
CA THR A 148 -10.12 4.24 -10.71
C THR A 148 -11.49 4.23 -11.39
N THR A 149 -12.10 3.06 -11.40
CA THR A 149 -13.50 2.88 -11.83
C THR A 149 -14.46 3.69 -10.94
N ASP A 150 -15.72 3.86 -11.36
CA ASP A 150 -16.73 4.59 -10.58
C ASP A 150 -17.00 3.93 -9.21
N ASN A 151 -16.82 2.62 -9.11
CA ASN A 151 -16.92 1.88 -7.86
C ASN A 151 -15.57 1.67 -7.17
N GLY A 152 -14.53 2.39 -7.61
CA GLY A 152 -13.18 2.27 -7.07
C GLY A 152 -13.13 2.52 -5.57
N VAL A 153 -12.29 1.74 -4.87
CA VAL A 153 -12.08 1.85 -3.42
C VAL A 153 -10.61 2.05 -3.13
N PHE A 154 -10.28 3.06 -2.33
CA PHE A 154 -8.94 3.28 -1.81
C PHE A 154 -8.89 2.87 -0.33
N VAL A 155 -8.09 1.86 -0.02
CA VAL A 155 -7.83 1.40 1.34
C VAL A 155 -6.46 1.87 1.76
N THR A 156 -6.38 2.71 2.80
CA THR A 156 -5.10 3.24 3.29
C THR A 156 -5.05 3.24 4.81
N SER A 157 -3.87 3.48 5.37
CA SER A 157 -3.71 3.58 6.81
C SER A 157 -3.00 4.86 7.21
N TYR A 158 -3.42 5.46 8.31
CA TYR A 158 -2.83 6.68 8.85
C TYR A 158 -2.66 6.59 10.37
N LYS A 159 -1.91 7.52 10.96
CA LYS A 159 -1.86 7.72 12.41
C LYS A 159 -2.65 8.96 12.80
N PRO A 160 -3.68 8.83 13.65
CA PRO A 160 -4.41 9.99 14.15
C PRO A 160 -3.53 10.84 15.08
N THR A 161 -3.69 12.17 15.02
CA THR A 161 -3.11 13.07 16.01
C THR A 161 -3.72 12.79 17.38
N ARG A 162 -2.91 12.90 18.44
CA ARG A 162 -3.42 13.00 19.80
C ARG A 162 -3.99 14.40 20.02
N TRP A 163 -4.85 14.57 21.01
CA TRP A 163 -5.54 15.85 21.24
C TRP A 163 -4.60 17.05 21.50
N TRP A 164 -3.37 16.81 21.98
CA TRP A 164 -2.34 17.83 22.24
C TRP A 164 -1.31 17.96 21.10
N GLU A 165 -1.37 17.10 20.10
CA GLU A 165 -0.43 17.11 18.99
C GLU A 165 -0.93 18.00 17.85
N LYS A 166 0.01 18.71 17.22
CA LYS A 166 -0.28 19.42 15.97
C LYS A 166 -0.21 18.42 14.81
N GLN A 167 -1.08 18.60 13.84
CA GLN A 167 -0.99 17.90 12.58
C GLN A 167 0.31 18.28 11.87
N TYR A 168 0.89 17.35 11.10
CA TYR A 168 2.03 17.64 10.27
C TYR A 168 1.68 18.72 9.23
N ALA A 169 2.53 19.74 9.14
CA ALA A 169 2.37 20.89 8.25
C ALA A 169 3.54 21.06 7.27
N GLY A 170 4.47 20.11 7.24
CA GLY A 170 5.56 20.12 6.25
C GLY A 170 5.07 19.68 4.87
N THR A 171 5.89 19.95 3.86
CA THR A 171 5.60 19.66 2.45
C THR A 171 6.28 18.39 1.94
N GLU A 172 7.23 17.86 2.72
CA GLU A 172 8.10 16.77 2.31
C GLU A 172 7.68 15.44 2.94
N TRP A 173 8.14 14.35 2.34
CA TRP A 173 8.11 13.03 2.93
C TRP A 173 8.93 13.00 4.22
N VAL A 174 8.43 12.33 5.25
CA VAL A 174 9.10 12.20 6.55
C VAL A 174 9.50 10.75 6.77
N GLY A 175 10.77 10.55 7.08
CA GLY A 175 11.37 9.24 7.26
C GLY A 175 12.18 8.78 6.05
N LYS A 176 13.02 7.80 6.28
CA LYS A 176 13.75 7.11 5.21
C LYS A 176 12.92 5.92 4.75
N SER A 177 12.89 5.65 3.45
CA SER A 177 12.14 4.55 2.87
C SER A 177 12.60 3.16 3.36
N ASP A 178 13.81 3.09 3.85
CA ASP A 178 14.50 1.88 4.33
C ASP A 178 14.61 1.77 5.86
N THR A 179 14.31 2.86 6.59
CA THR A 179 14.44 2.93 8.06
C THR A 179 13.25 3.61 8.70
N SER A 180 12.04 3.15 8.41
CA SER A 180 10.80 3.78 8.87
C SER A 180 10.61 3.88 10.39
N ASP A 181 11.41 3.16 11.17
CA ASP A 181 11.37 3.24 12.64
C ASP A 181 12.18 4.41 13.21
N GLU A 182 13.12 4.97 12.46
CA GLU A 182 14.00 6.05 12.92
C GLU A 182 13.72 7.44 12.32
N GLY A 183 12.81 7.57 11.41
CA GLY A 183 12.68 8.80 10.62
C GLY A 183 11.54 9.73 10.97
N GLY A 184 10.77 9.38 11.94
CA GLY A 184 9.59 10.14 12.26
C GLY A 184 8.34 9.66 11.49
N ILE A 185 7.24 9.73 12.19
CA ILE A 185 5.92 9.38 11.69
C ILE A 185 5.08 10.65 11.75
N VAL A 186 4.42 10.95 10.65
CA VAL A 186 3.47 12.06 10.60
C VAL A 186 2.08 11.62 11.05
N ARG A 187 1.32 12.58 11.55
CA ARG A 187 -0.03 12.35 12.07
C ARG A 187 -0.99 13.37 11.51
N TYR A 188 -2.21 12.91 11.24
CA TYR A 188 -3.26 13.74 10.68
C TYR A 188 -4.53 13.70 11.52
N ARG A 189 -5.29 14.79 11.51
CA ARG A 189 -6.65 14.82 12.06
C ARG A 189 -7.60 14.17 11.08
N PHE A 190 -8.49 13.33 11.57
CA PHE A 190 -9.49 12.70 10.70
C PHE A 190 -10.37 13.73 10.00
N SER A 191 -10.71 14.82 10.69
CA SER A 191 -11.48 15.94 10.10
C SER A 191 -10.78 16.57 8.87
N TRP A 192 -9.45 16.68 8.89
CA TRP A 192 -8.70 17.14 7.72
C TRP A 192 -8.80 16.14 6.56
N ILE A 193 -8.66 14.85 6.84
CA ILE A 193 -8.82 13.79 5.82
C ILE A 193 -10.23 13.83 5.24
N GLN A 194 -11.26 13.97 6.07
CA GLN A 194 -12.65 14.12 5.61
C GLN A 194 -12.82 15.32 4.68
N GLN A 195 -12.21 16.46 5.01
CA GLN A 195 -12.26 17.66 4.20
C GLN A 195 -11.55 17.44 2.85
N ALA A 196 -10.34 16.86 2.85
CA ALA A 196 -9.57 16.57 1.63
C ALA A 196 -10.33 15.61 0.70
N CYS A 197 -10.98 14.59 1.26
CA CYS A 197 -11.85 13.69 0.51
C CYS A 197 -13.09 14.39 -0.04
N ALA A 198 -13.78 15.17 0.80
CA ALA A 198 -15.02 15.86 0.41
C ALA A 198 -14.80 16.85 -0.75
N GLN A 199 -13.67 17.55 -0.78
CA GLN A 199 -13.29 18.47 -1.89
C GLN A 199 -13.14 17.75 -3.23
N ARG A 200 -12.97 16.41 -3.22
CA ARG A 200 -12.79 15.55 -4.40
C ARG A 200 -14.03 14.69 -4.70
N GLY A 201 -15.15 14.95 -4.04
CA GLY A 201 -16.35 14.12 -4.19
C GLY A 201 -16.20 12.72 -3.64
N LEU A 202 -15.34 12.52 -2.62
CA LEU A 202 -15.08 11.25 -1.98
C LEU A 202 -15.74 11.18 -0.61
N ASP A 203 -16.16 9.97 -0.23
CA ASP A 203 -16.52 9.59 1.12
C ASP A 203 -15.36 8.83 1.78
N VAL A 204 -15.19 9.02 3.09
CA VAL A 204 -14.16 8.31 3.86
C VAL A 204 -14.75 7.79 5.18
N GLU A 205 -14.48 6.54 5.48
CA GLU A 205 -14.81 5.89 6.75
C GLU A 205 -13.57 5.32 7.43
N GLN A 206 -13.58 5.34 8.76
CA GLN A 206 -12.56 4.68 9.55
C GLN A 206 -12.95 3.22 9.76
N LEU A 207 -11.99 2.35 9.54
CA LEU A 207 -12.07 0.93 9.83
C LEU A 207 -11.34 0.62 11.16
N GLU A 208 -10.89 -0.63 11.31
CA GLU A 208 -10.15 -1.07 12.48
C GLU A 208 -8.79 -0.37 12.66
N ASN A 209 -8.29 -0.38 13.90
CA ASN A 209 -6.91 -0.02 14.20
C ASN A 209 -6.02 -1.27 14.20
N GLU A 210 -4.90 -1.20 13.50
CA GLU A 210 -3.90 -2.25 13.47
C GLU A 210 -2.52 -1.68 13.79
N TYR A 211 -1.88 -2.18 14.83
CA TYR A 211 -0.54 -1.75 15.27
C TYR A 211 -0.37 -0.23 15.41
N GLY A 212 -1.42 0.44 15.90
CA GLY A 212 -1.43 1.89 16.13
C GLY A 212 -1.60 2.73 14.86
N GLN A 213 -2.03 2.13 13.78
CA GLN A 213 -2.51 2.81 12.57
C GLN A 213 -4.00 2.52 12.39
N THR A 214 -4.76 3.52 12.02
CA THR A 214 -6.18 3.37 11.70
C THR A 214 -6.33 3.19 10.20
N TRP A 215 -7.01 2.14 9.80
CA TRP A 215 -7.36 1.93 8.41
C TRP A 215 -8.51 2.83 7.97
N LEU A 216 -8.45 3.27 6.74
CA LEU A 216 -9.48 4.06 6.06
C LEU A 216 -9.96 3.33 4.82
N ARG A 217 -11.25 3.42 4.55
CA ARG A 217 -11.86 3.09 3.27
C ARG A 217 -12.39 4.37 2.66
N ILE A 218 -11.94 4.67 1.44
CA ILE A 218 -12.31 5.86 0.68
C ILE A 218 -12.99 5.40 -0.60
N SER A 219 -14.07 6.02 -1.00
CA SER A 219 -14.81 5.70 -2.23
C SER A 219 -15.40 6.95 -2.86
N LYS A 220 -15.68 6.90 -4.17
CA LYS A 220 -16.39 7.98 -4.85
C LYS A 220 -17.83 8.08 -4.33
N LYS A 221 -18.31 9.31 -4.15
CA LYS A 221 -19.72 9.51 -3.79
C LYS A 221 -20.59 9.01 -4.93
N LYS A 222 -21.62 8.24 -4.58
CA LYS A 222 -22.64 7.86 -5.56
C LYS A 222 -23.41 9.11 -5.94
N SER A 223 -23.52 9.36 -7.25
CA SER A 223 -24.45 10.38 -7.76
C SER A 223 -25.85 9.99 -7.31
N ALA A 224 -26.55 10.94 -6.68
CA ALA A 224 -27.92 10.76 -6.24
C ALA A 224 -28.87 10.62 -7.43
#